data_dc692474d399d71293012a65230474b4
#
_entry.id   dc692474d399d71293012a65230474b4
#
_cell.length_a   1.000
_cell.length_b   1.000
_cell.length_c   1.000
_cell.angle_alpha   90.00
_cell.angle_beta   90.00
_cell.angle_gamma   90.00
#
_symmetry.space_group_name_H-M   'P 1'
#
loop_
_entity.id
_entity.type
_entity.pdbx_description
1 polymer ?
#
loop_
_entity_poly.entity_id
_entity_poly.type
_entity_poly.pdbx_seq_one_letter_code
_entity_poly.pdbx_strand_id
1 'polypeptide(L)'
;GCGFALAAAVRRGFSAREEPTKAEELVARTFRGWATPEAARRVPNPVPIGPEVLARARAHFADHCASCHGNDGSGQTPVGRRLYPRAPDMRSGETQRLTDGELFSIIRNGIRFTGMPAWGNGTPPEDVGTWELVHFIRHLPKLTPAEIREMESLNPKSPAEYEKARQIEAFLSGSGSSDAS
;
A
#
# COMPACT_ATOMS: atom_id res chain seq x y z
N GLY A 1 -3.31 17.55 -35.34
CA GLY A 1 -3.76 16.47 -34.47
C GLY A 1 -3.38 16.59 -33.01
N CYS A 2 -2.08 16.72 -32.69
CA CYS A 2 -1.59 16.66 -31.29
C CYS A 2 -2.09 17.80 -30.39
N GLY A 3 -2.23 19.02 -30.91
CA GLY A 3 -2.73 20.16 -30.14
C GLY A 3 -4.18 20.03 -29.71
N PHE A 4 -5.02 19.40 -30.56
CA PHE A 4 -6.43 19.16 -30.21
C PHE A 4 -6.58 18.09 -29.12
N ALA A 5 -5.77 17.04 -29.18
CA ALA A 5 -5.76 15.99 -28.17
C ALA A 5 -5.29 16.52 -26.79
N LEU A 6 -4.26 17.37 -26.78
CA LEU A 6 -3.78 18.01 -25.56
C LEU A 6 -4.83 18.99 -24.99
N ALA A 7 -5.44 19.80 -25.82
CA ALA A 7 -6.52 20.71 -25.41
C ALA A 7 -7.75 19.97 -24.86
N ALA A 8 -8.11 18.82 -25.45
CA ALA A 8 -9.18 17.97 -24.97
C ALA A 8 -8.82 17.31 -23.60
N ALA A 9 -7.59 16.87 -23.41
CA ALA A 9 -7.09 16.33 -22.14
C ALA A 9 -7.12 17.40 -21.03
N VAL A 10 -6.65 18.62 -21.32
CA VAL A 10 -6.68 19.75 -20.39
C VAL A 10 -8.10 20.17 -20.05
N ARG A 11 -9.03 20.13 -21.02
CA ARG A 11 -10.45 20.46 -20.79
C ARG A 11 -11.20 19.43 -19.94
N ARG A 12 -10.77 18.18 -19.93
CA ARG A 12 -11.30 17.14 -19.02
C ARG A 12 -10.88 17.36 -17.58
N GLY A 13 -9.88 18.21 -17.36
CA GLY A 13 -9.33 18.48 -16.05
C GLY A 13 -8.38 17.36 -15.57
N PHE A 14 -7.68 17.63 -14.47
CA PHE A 14 -6.78 16.69 -13.81
C PHE A 14 -7.48 16.03 -12.61
N SER A 15 -8.71 15.52 -12.81
CA SER A 15 -9.47 14.91 -11.73
C SER A 15 -8.98 13.49 -11.46
N ALA A 16 -8.51 13.24 -10.25
CA ALA A 16 -8.15 11.89 -9.78
C ALA A 16 -9.37 10.95 -9.60
N ARG A 17 -10.59 11.44 -9.87
CA ARG A 17 -11.82 10.61 -9.82
C ARG A 17 -12.00 9.77 -11.07
N GLU A 18 -11.42 10.21 -12.19
CA GLU A 18 -11.51 9.49 -13.47
C GLU A 18 -10.53 8.31 -13.48
N GLU A 19 -10.91 7.29 -14.21
CA GLU A 19 -9.98 6.18 -14.44
C GLU A 19 -8.94 6.57 -15.48
N PRO A 20 -7.67 6.15 -15.29
CA PRO A 20 -6.65 6.36 -16.29
C PRO A 20 -7.04 5.67 -17.61
N THR A 21 -6.74 6.34 -18.70
CA THR A 21 -6.89 5.74 -20.01
C THR A 21 -5.85 4.63 -20.20
N LYS A 22 -6.14 3.67 -21.10
CA LYS A 22 -5.17 2.60 -21.42
C LYS A 22 -3.82 3.15 -21.91
N ALA A 23 -3.82 4.31 -22.56
CA ALA A 23 -2.60 4.97 -23.00
C ALA A 23 -1.79 5.51 -21.80
N GLU A 24 -2.43 6.13 -20.84
CA GLU A 24 -1.78 6.61 -19.59
C GLU A 24 -1.22 5.45 -18.79
N GLU A 25 -1.97 4.35 -18.65
CA GLU A 25 -1.48 3.14 -17.99
C GLU A 25 -0.25 2.56 -18.70
N LEU A 26 -0.27 2.46 -20.02
CA LEU A 26 0.85 1.96 -20.80
C LEU A 26 2.10 2.83 -20.61
N VAL A 27 1.93 4.15 -20.70
CA VAL A 27 3.01 5.12 -20.49
C VAL A 27 3.57 5.00 -19.08
N ALA A 28 2.72 5.00 -18.06
CA ALA A 28 3.14 4.88 -16.65
C ALA A 28 3.89 3.57 -16.37
N ARG A 29 3.42 2.45 -16.92
CA ARG A 29 4.07 1.14 -16.80
C ARG A 29 5.44 1.13 -17.49
N THR A 30 5.53 1.71 -18.67
CA THR A 30 6.78 1.79 -19.44
C THR A 30 7.81 2.62 -18.71
N PHE A 31 7.43 3.82 -18.24
CA PHE A 31 8.34 4.68 -17.47
C PHE A 31 8.78 4.03 -16.15
N ARG A 32 7.86 3.38 -15.43
CA ARG A 32 8.22 2.62 -14.22
C ARG A 32 9.23 1.52 -14.54
N GLY A 33 9.02 0.79 -15.65
CA GLY A 33 9.96 -0.24 -16.11
C GLY A 33 11.34 0.32 -16.40
N TRP A 34 11.43 1.46 -17.05
CA TRP A 34 12.72 2.12 -17.32
C TRP A 34 13.37 2.73 -16.09
N ALA A 35 12.56 3.25 -15.16
CA ALA A 35 13.05 3.84 -13.92
C ALA A 35 13.61 2.82 -12.93
N THR A 36 13.25 1.54 -13.05
CA THR A 36 13.79 0.48 -12.20
C THR A 36 15.13 0.00 -12.76
N PRO A 37 16.25 0.22 -12.06
CA PRO A 37 17.58 -0.21 -12.53
C PRO A 37 17.61 -1.72 -12.78
N GLU A 38 18.28 -2.13 -13.87
CA GLU A 38 18.46 -3.55 -14.21
C GLU A 38 19.09 -4.33 -13.06
N ALA A 39 20.06 -3.73 -12.37
CA ALA A 39 20.71 -4.31 -11.21
C ALA A 39 19.70 -4.62 -10.08
N ALA A 40 18.73 -3.71 -9.83
CA ALA A 40 17.71 -3.92 -8.80
C ALA A 40 16.80 -5.11 -9.13
N ARG A 41 16.49 -5.35 -10.40
CA ARG A 41 15.64 -6.47 -10.83
C ARG A 41 16.22 -7.83 -10.52
N ARG A 42 17.55 -7.93 -10.45
CA ARG A 42 18.28 -9.20 -10.25
C ARG A 42 18.58 -9.51 -8.79
N VAL A 43 18.26 -8.57 -7.88
CA VAL A 43 18.53 -8.79 -6.46
C VAL A 43 17.48 -9.75 -5.88
N PRO A 44 17.89 -10.93 -5.40
CA PRO A 44 16.99 -11.81 -4.67
C PRO A 44 16.69 -11.22 -3.30
N ASN A 45 15.55 -11.59 -2.72
CA ASN A 45 15.25 -11.21 -1.34
C ASN A 45 16.26 -11.85 -0.39
N PRO A 46 17.07 -11.07 0.35
CA PRO A 46 18.08 -11.61 1.24
C PRO A 46 17.50 -12.12 2.58
N VAL A 47 16.25 -11.79 2.89
CA VAL A 47 15.59 -12.18 4.14
C VAL A 47 15.00 -13.58 3.98
N PRO A 48 15.38 -14.56 4.80
CA PRO A 48 14.75 -15.88 4.77
C PRO A 48 13.26 -15.78 5.11
N ILE A 49 12.41 -16.44 4.32
CA ILE A 49 10.98 -16.49 4.63
C ILE A 49 10.72 -17.39 5.85
N GLY A 50 9.82 -16.93 6.73
CA GLY A 50 9.40 -17.70 7.90
C GLY A 50 8.11 -17.12 8.51
N PRO A 51 7.44 -17.87 9.40
CA PRO A 51 6.20 -17.42 10.04
C PRO A 51 6.33 -16.08 10.76
N GLU A 52 7.44 -15.87 11.46
CA GLU A 52 7.71 -14.63 12.20
C GLU A 52 7.94 -13.44 11.25
N VAL A 53 8.64 -13.66 10.13
CA VAL A 53 8.86 -12.66 9.09
C VAL A 53 7.52 -12.24 8.48
N LEU A 54 6.67 -13.22 8.15
CA LEU A 54 5.34 -12.94 7.62
C LEU A 54 4.44 -12.22 8.64
N ALA A 55 4.55 -12.56 9.92
CA ALA A 55 3.78 -11.88 10.97
C ALA A 55 4.21 -10.42 11.14
N ARG A 56 5.51 -10.13 11.18
CA ARG A 56 6.02 -8.75 11.24
C ARG A 56 5.64 -7.96 9.99
N ALA A 57 5.82 -8.55 8.81
CA ALA A 57 5.48 -7.91 7.54
C ALA A 57 3.99 -7.65 7.41
N ARG A 58 3.13 -8.56 7.89
CA ARG A 58 1.68 -8.39 7.96
C ARG A 58 1.29 -7.22 8.86
N ALA A 59 1.89 -7.11 10.04
CA ALA A 59 1.65 -6.00 10.95
C ALA A 59 2.11 -4.67 10.32
N HIS A 60 3.29 -4.62 9.73
CA HIS A 60 3.81 -3.45 9.04
C HIS A 60 2.91 -3.03 7.85
N PHE A 61 2.45 -4.00 7.06
CA PHE A 61 1.53 -3.74 5.95
C PHE A 61 0.19 -3.19 6.44
N ALA A 62 -0.38 -3.77 7.50
CA ALA A 62 -1.64 -3.32 8.07
C ALA A 62 -1.56 -1.90 8.60
N ASP A 63 -0.47 -1.54 9.25
CA ASP A 63 -0.27 -0.21 9.84
C ASP A 63 -0.02 0.89 8.80
N HIS A 64 0.79 0.62 7.76
CA HIS A 64 1.26 1.65 6.85
C HIS A 64 0.67 1.58 5.43
N CYS A 65 0.41 0.38 4.92
CA CYS A 65 0.08 0.16 3.51
C CYS A 65 -1.43 -0.01 3.29
N ALA A 66 -2.12 -0.63 4.25
CA ALA A 66 -3.52 -1.03 4.10
C ALA A 66 -4.49 0.14 3.92
N SER A 67 -4.16 1.35 4.38
CA SER A 67 -4.97 2.55 4.16
C SER A 67 -5.27 2.80 2.69
N CYS A 68 -4.30 2.55 1.81
CA CYS A 68 -4.43 2.66 0.36
C CYS A 68 -4.67 1.32 -0.32
N HIS A 69 -3.96 0.27 0.12
CA HIS A 69 -3.95 -1.02 -0.58
C HIS A 69 -5.01 -2.02 -0.07
N GLY A 70 -5.62 -1.75 1.10
CA GLY A 70 -6.52 -2.70 1.77
C GLY A 70 -5.74 -3.83 2.47
N ASN A 71 -6.29 -4.39 3.54
CA ASN A 71 -5.67 -5.52 4.23
C ASN A 71 -5.52 -6.73 3.31
N ASP A 72 -6.42 -6.87 2.36
CA ASP A 72 -6.39 -7.93 1.34
C ASP A 72 -5.52 -7.61 0.13
N GLY A 73 -4.92 -6.43 0.07
CA GLY A 73 -4.08 -5.98 -1.04
C GLY A 73 -4.84 -5.62 -2.32
N SER A 74 -6.17 -5.50 -2.28
CA SER A 74 -7.02 -5.24 -3.45
C SER A 74 -6.96 -3.82 -4.00
N GLY A 75 -6.48 -2.86 -3.22
CA GLY A 75 -6.54 -1.43 -3.55
C GLY A 75 -7.95 -0.83 -3.44
N GLN A 76 -8.96 -1.59 -3.02
CA GLN A 76 -10.37 -1.19 -2.99
C GLN A 76 -10.75 -0.41 -1.71
N THR A 77 -9.87 0.47 -1.24
CA THR A 77 -10.14 1.34 -0.10
C THR A 77 -10.73 2.69 -0.56
N PRO A 78 -11.35 3.46 0.36
CA PRO A 78 -11.78 4.82 0.04
C PRO A 78 -10.64 5.73 -0.45
N VAL A 79 -9.42 5.56 0.07
CA VAL A 79 -8.23 6.31 -0.37
C VAL A 79 -7.71 5.74 -1.68
N GLY A 80 -7.45 4.43 -1.75
CA GLY A 80 -6.85 3.77 -2.91
C GLY A 80 -7.59 4.00 -4.22
N ARG A 81 -8.93 4.02 -4.17
CA ARG A 81 -9.78 4.31 -5.33
C ARG A 81 -9.77 5.77 -5.78
N ARG A 82 -9.30 6.69 -4.94
CA ARG A 82 -9.24 8.14 -5.23
C ARG A 82 -7.84 8.60 -5.60
N LEU A 83 -6.87 7.72 -5.59
CA LEU A 83 -5.52 8.01 -6.09
C LEU A 83 -5.50 7.99 -7.62
N TYR A 84 -4.54 8.70 -8.20
CA TYR A 84 -4.28 8.67 -9.64
C TYR A 84 -2.78 8.40 -9.90
N PRO A 85 -2.44 7.26 -10.51
CA PRO A 85 -3.32 6.10 -10.75
C PRO A 85 -3.84 5.49 -9.45
N ARG A 86 -4.93 4.72 -9.53
CA ARG A 86 -5.49 4.00 -8.39
C ARG A 86 -4.48 3.01 -7.80
N ALA A 87 -4.62 2.74 -6.51
CA ALA A 87 -3.83 1.69 -5.87
C ALA A 87 -4.11 0.34 -6.59
N PRO A 88 -3.07 -0.39 -7.02
CA PRO A 88 -3.24 -1.63 -7.76
C PRO A 88 -3.76 -2.76 -6.87
N ASP A 89 -4.43 -3.75 -7.48
CA ASP A 89 -4.64 -5.05 -6.85
C ASP A 89 -3.32 -5.81 -6.86
N MET A 90 -2.67 -5.88 -5.70
CA MET A 90 -1.37 -6.53 -5.56
C MET A 90 -1.42 -8.05 -5.64
N ARG A 91 -2.62 -8.65 -5.60
CA ARG A 91 -2.82 -10.10 -5.81
C ARG A 91 -2.78 -10.45 -7.29
N SER A 92 -2.97 -9.45 -8.16
CA SER A 92 -3.04 -9.65 -9.60
C SER A 92 -1.72 -10.11 -10.19
N GLY A 93 -1.79 -10.80 -11.33
CA GLY A 93 -0.60 -11.22 -12.05
C GLY A 93 0.33 -10.07 -12.46
N GLU A 94 -0.17 -8.85 -12.55
CA GLU A 94 0.67 -7.68 -12.86
C GLU A 94 1.68 -7.38 -11.76
N THR A 95 1.25 -7.41 -10.50
CA THR A 95 2.15 -7.24 -9.35
C THR A 95 2.96 -8.51 -9.10
N GLN A 96 2.33 -9.67 -9.17
CA GLN A 96 2.96 -10.94 -8.82
C GLN A 96 4.06 -11.37 -9.80
N ARG A 97 4.09 -10.84 -11.04
CA ARG A 97 5.17 -11.08 -12.01
C ARG A 97 6.39 -10.19 -11.82
N LEU A 98 6.31 -9.12 -11.03
CA LEU A 98 7.48 -8.31 -10.71
C LEU A 98 8.49 -9.16 -9.93
N THR A 99 9.77 -8.95 -10.14
CA THR A 99 10.79 -9.62 -9.32
C THR A 99 10.78 -9.07 -7.89
N ASP A 100 11.42 -9.76 -6.95
CA ASP A 100 11.51 -9.30 -5.56
C ASP A 100 12.28 -7.99 -5.47
N GLY A 101 13.34 -7.84 -6.25
CA GLY A 101 14.08 -6.59 -6.33
C GLY A 101 13.29 -5.42 -6.94
N GLU A 102 12.38 -5.70 -7.89
CA GLU A 102 11.44 -4.67 -8.40
C GLU A 102 10.45 -4.24 -7.34
N LEU A 103 9.84 -5.18 -6.62
CA LEU A 103 8.93 -4.87 -5.51
C LEU A 103 9.64 -4.08 -4.42
N PHE A 104 10.83 -4.53 -4.02
CA PHE A 104 11.67 -3.81 -3.07
C PHE A 104 11.94 -2.37 -3.52
N SER A 105 12.36 -2.19 -4.78
CA SER A 105 12.66 -0.87 -5.33
C SER A 105 11.43 0.04 -5.34
N ILE A 106 10.25 -0.49 -5.67
CA ILE A 106 8.99 0.25 -5.68
C ILE A 106 8.61 0.70 -4.27
N ILE A 107 8.69 -0.17 -3.28
CA ILE A 107 8.34 0.16 -1.90
C ILE A 107 9.33 1.19 -1.35
N ARG A 108 10.62 0.90 -1.52
CA ARG A 108 11.69 1.74 -1.00
C ARG A 108 11.67 3.16 -1.54
N ASN A 109 11.51 3.32 -2.86
CA ASN A 109 11.63 4.61 -3.54
C ASN A 109 10.30 5.30 -3.79
N GLY A 110 9.17 4.61 -3.59
CA GLY A 110 7.86 5.07 -4.02
C GLY A 110 7.76 5.19 -5.53
N ILE A 111 6.69 5.81 -6.01
CA ILE A 111 6.47 6.06 -7.43
C ILE A 111 6.16 7.55 -7.62
N ARG A 112 7.05 8.26 -8.30
CA ARG A 112 6.90 9.70 -8.57
C ARG A 112 5.60 9.99 -9.33
N PHE A 113 4.96 11.10 -9.01
CA PHE A 113 3.67 11.55 -9.55
C PHE A 113 2.48 10.62 -9.25
N THR A 114 2.59 9.80 -8.20
CA THR A 114 1.50 8.96 -7.69
C THR A 114 1.30 9.18 -6.20
N GLY A 115 0.28 8.54 -5.63
CA GLY A 115 0.07 8.54 -4.19
C GLY A 115 0.96 7.55 -3.41
N MET A 116 1.86 6.82 -4.08
CA MET A 116 2.77 5.87 -3.42
C MET A 116 4.04 6.57 -2.94
N PRO A 117 4.19 6.87 -1.63
CA PRO A 117 5.39 7.50 -1.09
C PRO A 117 6.56 6.52 -1.00
N ALA A 118 7.75 7.04 -0.76
CA ALA A 118 8.94 6.25 -0.47
C ALA A 118 8.91 5.79 1.00
N TRP A 119 9.08 4.49 1.25
CA TRP A 119 9.06 3.89 2.58
C TRP A 119 10.42 3.37 3.05
N GLY A 120 11.44 3.41 2.18
CA GLY A 120 12.74 2.87 2.48
C GLY A 120 13.50 3.60 3.56
N ASN A 121 14.22 2.85 4.38
CA ASN A 121 15.10 3.33 5.44
C ASN A 121 16.53 2.86 5.17
N GLY A 122 17.53 3.68 5.57
CA GLY A 122 18.94 3.29 5.52
C GLY A 122 19.45 2.89 4.14
N THR A 123 20.41 1.98 4.09
CA THR A 123 20.95 1.39 2.85
C THR A 123 20.11 0.17 2.42
N PRO A 124 20.14 -0.23 1.13
CA PRO A 124 19.35 -1.37 0.66
C PRO A 124 19.52 -2.67 1.44
N PRO A 125 20.74 -3.09 1.87
CA PRO A 125 20.91 -4.29 2.66
C PRO A 125 20.33 -4.18 4.07
N GLU A 126 20.26 -2.97 4.64
CA GLU A 126 19.78 -2.71 5.99
C GLU A 126 18.28 -2.48 6.07
N ASP A 127 17.62 -2.32 4.94
CA ASP A 127 16.17 -2.11 4.83
C ASP A 127 15.41 -3.45 4.89
N VAL A 128 15.59 -4.15 5.99
CA VAL A 128 15.00 -5.48 6.24
C VAL A 128 13.48 -5.43 6.19
N GLY A 129 12.86 -4.38 6.75
CA GLY A 129 11.41 -4.23 6.77
C GLY A 129 10.79 -4.17 5.37
N THR A 130 11.45 -3.50 4.43
CA THR A 130 11.00 -3.48 3.03
C THR A 130 11.12 -4.86 2.38
N TRP A 131 12.17 -5.64 2.67
CA TRP A 131 12.32 -7.00 2.18
C TRP A 131 11.28 -7.96 2.79
N GLU A 132 10.95 -7.79 4.07
CA GLU A 132 9.87 -8.53 4.71
C GLU A 132 8.51 -8.24 4.05
N LEU A 133 8.23 -6.97 3.71
CA LEU A 133 7.03 -6.58 2.97
C LEU A 133 6.94 -7.25 1.59
N VAL A 134 8.05 -7.47 0.90
CA VAL A 134 8.08 -8.23 -0.36
C VAL A 134 7.55 -9.64 -0.14
N HIS A 135 7.96 -10.34 0.91
CA HIS A 135 7.42 -11.66 1.25
C HIS A 135 5.92 -11.62 1.52
N PHE A 136 5.45 -10.59 2.23
CA PHE A 136 4.03 -10.44 2.49
C PHE A 136 3.22 -10.18 1.21
N ILE A 137 3.72 -9.34 0.30
CA ILE A 137 3.07 -9.12 -1.01
C ILE A 137 2.97 -10.43 -1.80
N ARG A 138 3.97 -11.31 -1.73
CA ARG A 138 3.92 -12.66 -2.33
C ARG A 138 2.87 -13.55 -1.65
N HIS A 139 2.60 -13.31 -0.37
CA HIS A 139 1.61 -14.06 0.40
C HIS A 139 0.17 -13.59 0.15
N LEU A 140 -0.06 -12.33 -0.26
CA LEU A 140 -1.39 -11.74 -0.45
C LEU A 140 -2.39 -12.62 -1.23
N PRO A 141 -2.04 -13.32 -2.33
CA PRO A 141 -2.97 -14.20 -3.03
C PRO A 141 -3.45 -15.40 -2.21
N LYS A 142 -2.78 -15.71 -1.09
CA LYS A 142 -3.04 -16.86 -0.22
C LYS A 142 -3.56 -16.45 1.16
N LEU A 143 -3.82 -15.15 1.38
CA LEU A 143 -4.33 -14.65 2.67
C LEU A 143 -5.61 -15.33 3.07
N THR A 144 -5.64 -15.76 4.33
CA THR A 144 -6.82 -16.33 4.94
C THR A 144 -7.74 -15.26 5.55
N PRO A 145 -9.04 -15.54 5.70
CA PRO A 145 -9.94 -14.62 6.42
C PRO A 145 -9.52 -14.35 7.87
N ALA A 146 -8.81 -15.28 8.50
CA ALA A 146 -8.31 -15.10 9.86
C ALA A 146 -7.19 -14.06 9.90
N GLU A 147 -6.24 -14.12 8.96
CA GLU A 147 -5.16 -13.13 8.84
C GLU A 147 -5.72 -11.73 8.53
N ILE A 148 -6.73 -11.62 7.67
CA ILE A 148 -7.38 -10.33 7.37
C ILE A 148 -8.00 -9.72 8.63
N ARG A 149 -8.72 -10.52 9.44
CA ARG A 149 -9.31 -10.03 10.71
C ARG A 149 -8.24 -9.60 11.72
N GLU A 150 -7.13 -10.32 11.79
CA GLU A 150 -6.00 -9.92 12.63
C GLU A 150 -5.45 -8.55 12.18
N MET A 151 -5.28 -8.35 10.88
CA MET A 151 -4.80 -7.08 10.31
C MET A 151 -5.74 -5.91 10.60
N GLU A 152 -7.06 -6.13 10.66
CA GLU A 152 -8.02 -5.08 11.02
C GLU A 152 -7.75 -4.49 12.41
N SER A 153 -7.29 -5.32 13.34
CA SER A 153 -6.92 -4.88 14.70
C SER A 153 -5.60 -4.07 14.73
N LEU A 154 -4.77 -4.23 13.71
CA LEU A 154 -3.46 -3.59 13.57
C LEU A 154 -3.51 -2.31 12.72
N ASN A 155 -4.64 -2.02 12.09
CA ASN A 155 -4.81 -0.79 11.30
C ASN A 155 -4.75 0.45 12.19
N PRO A 156 -4.20 1.58 11.70
CA PRO A 156 -4.23 2.85 12.40
C PRO A 156 -5.65 3.26 12.75
N LYS A 157 -5.89 3.57 14.00
CA LYS A 157 -7.20 4.04 14.48
C LYS A 157 -7.36 5.53 14.22
N SER A 158 -8.54 5.94 13.80
CA SER A 158 -8.89 7.34 13.70
C SER A 158 -9.02 7.99 15.10
N PRO A 159 -8.91 9.32 15.22
CA PRO A 159 -9.15 10.02 16.50
C PRO A 159 -10.51 9.69 17.12
N ALA A 160 -11.55 9.51 16.30
CA ALA A 160 -12.88 9.13 16.77
C ALA A 160 -12.93 7.71 17.36
N GLU A 161 -12.18 6.76 16.78
CA GLU A 161 -12.08 5.40 17.30
C GLU A 161 -11.28 5.35 18.60
N TYR A 162 -10.22 6.16 18.73
CA TYR A 162 -9.49 6.31 19.98
C TYR A 162 -10.39 6.87 21.09
N GLU A 163 -11.17 7.90 20.78
CA GLU A 163 -12.10 8.50 21.74
C GLU A 163 -13.17 7.50 22.17
N LYS A 164 -13.77 6.78 21.24
CA LYS A 164 -14.73 5.72 21.51
C LYS A 164 -14.14 4.60 22.38
N ALA A 165 -12.91 4.16 22.07
CA ALA A 165 -12.23 3.14 22.87
C ALA A 165 -11.99 3.61 24.30
N ARG A 166 -11.57 4.87 24.50
CA ARG A 166 -11.39 5.49 25.81
C ARG A 166 -12.70 5.58 26.59
N GLN A 167 -13.80 5.94 25.95
CA GLN A 167 -15.13 5.99 26.59
C GLN A 167 -15.58 4.61 27.05
N ILE A 168 -15.37 3.58 26.21
CA ILE A 168 -15.68 2.18 26.57
C ILE A 168 -14.85 1.73 27.77
N GLU A 169 -13.54 2.04 27.77
CA GLU A 169 -12.65 1.67 28.86
C GLU A 169 -13.04 2.38 30.17
N ALA A 170 -13.36 3.68 30.11
CA ALA A 170 -13.87 4.44 31.24
C ALA A 170 -15.17 3.87 31.79
N PHE A 171 -16.07 3.44 30.93
CA PHE A 171 -17.32 2.79 31.34
C PHE A 171 -17.07 1.44 32.01
N LEU A 172 -16.19 0.61 31.43
CA LEU A 172 -15.86 -0.72 31.97
C LEU A 172 -15.09 -0.64 33.30
N SER A 173 -14.23 0.36 33.48
CA SER A 173 -13.48 0.61 34.72
C SER A 173 -14.28 1.30 35.81
N GLY A 174 -15.53 1.68 35.55
CA GLY A 174 -16.37 2.38 36.51
C GLY A 174 -15.99 3.84 36.76
N SER A 175 -15.05 4.40 35.97
CA SER A 175 -14.58 5.79 36.11
C SER A 175 -15.41 6.80 35.31
N GLY A 176 -16.44 6.35 34.62
CA GLY A 176 -17.26 7.16 33.70
C GLY A 176 -18.59 7.70 34.28
N SER A 177 -18.80 7.65 35.59
CA SER A 177 -20.06 8.12 36.19
C SER A 177 -19.83 9.04 37.38
N SER A 178 -19.51 10.29 37.14
CA SER A 178 -19.76 11.36 38.12
C SER A 178 -19.61 12.73 37.46
N ASP A 179 -20.49 13.10 36.54
CA ASP A 179 -20.80 14.52 36.27
C ASP A 179 -22.14 14.60 35.54
N ALA A 180 -23.22 14.35 36.27
CA ALA A 180 -24.56 14.77 35.92
C ALA A 180 -25.28 15.15 37.23
N SER A 181 -25.01 16.36 37.69
CA SER A 181 -25.85 17.04 38.67
C SER A 181 -25.96 18.49 38.30
#